data_a98ad923ef6dfdbe2ad7399a468a4461
#
_entry.id   a98ad923ef6dfdbe2ad7399a468a4461
#
_cell.length_a   1.000
_cell.length_b   1.000
_cell.length_c   1.000
_cell.angle_alpha   90.00
_cell.angle_beta   90.00
_cell.angle_gamma   90.00
#
_symmetry.space_group_name_H-M   'P 1'
#
loop_
_entity.id
_entity.type
_entity.pdbx_description
1 polymer ?
#
loop_
_entity_poly.entity_id
_entity_poly.type
_entity_poly.pdbx_seq_one_letter_code
_entity_poly.pdbx_strand_id
1 'polypeptide(L)'
;LITCDDESGNLYKKLVVADETGAIVIGVNATGLYAFCPVGQKVVIDCKGLQIGSYRKQAQIGTVYNNSVGRMPEYVWKQHVRLINEPKLYYPELTPIEITTPADLAAIDLKEAPVLVTFKDIKLSEADGTATYAPGDEGSVKRYFTYADGTQSGSNLFLYTSAYANFSMEVMPQGSVNITGILLRYNNQWEVVVRTLSDIKRNN
;
A
#
# COMPACT_ATOMS: atom_id res chain seq x y z
N LEU A 1 14.39 1.57 -0.91
CA LEU A 1 13.73 1.32 -2.18
C LEU A 1 12.27 1.78 -2.14
N ILE A 2 11.76 2.42 -3.18
CA ILE A 2 10.32 2.72 -3.31
C ILE A 2 9.59 1.40 -3.63
N THR A 3 8.66 1.00 -2.75
CA THR A 3 7.87 -0.23 -2.91
C THR A 3 6.43 0.03 -3.30
N CYS A 4 5.93 1.26 -3.09
CA CYS A 4 4.64 1.73 -3.56
C CYS A 4 4.69 3.25 -3.77
N ASP A 5 4.01 3.70 -4.80
CA ASP A 5 3.86 5.09 -5.19
C ASP A 5 2.38 5.47 -5.42
N ASP A 6 2.11 6.66 -5.94
CA ASP A 6 0.77 7.20 -6.15
C ASP A 6 0.29 7.11 -7.62
N GLU A 7 0.93 6.31 -8.48
CA GLU A 7 0.64 6.26 -9.92
C GLU A 7 -0.81 5.86 -10.20
N SER A 8 -1.30 4.85 -9.52
CA SER A 8 -2.69 4.38 -9.71
C SER A 8 -3.76 5.30 -9.10
N GLY A 9 -3.36 6.25 -8.24
CA GLY A 9 -4.29 7.06 -7.45
C GLY A 9 -4.86 6.35 -6.21
N ASN A 10 -4.50 5.09 -5.97
CA ASN A 10 -4.98 4.34 -4.79
C ASN A 10 -4.23 4.73 -3.51
N LEU A 11 -2.95 5.08 -3.62
CA LEU A 11 -2.15 5.65 -2.52
C LEU A 11 -2.07 7.17 -2.68
N TYR A 12 -2.74 7.93 -1.81
CA TYR A 12 -2.87 9.38 -1.97
C TYR A 12 -1.82 10.14 -1.16
N LYS A 13 -0.98 10.92 -1.87
CA LYS A 13 0.04 11.81 -1.26
C LYS A 13 1.01 11.08 -0.34
N LYS A 14 1.39 9.89 -0.73
CA LYS A 14 2.30 9.03 0.02
C LYS A 14 3.19 8.23 -0.94
N LEU A 15 4.36 7.86 -0.44
CA LEU A 15 5.21 6.80 -0.97
C LEU A 15 5.44 5.79 0.15
N VAL A 16 5.80 4.57 -0.21
CA VAL A 16 6.30 3.57 0.74
C VAL A 16 7.73 3.25 0.37
N VAL A 17 8.61 3.32 1.35
CA VAL A 17 10.03 2.96 1.20
C VAL A 17 10.37 1.79 2.11
N ALA A 18 11.24 0.92 1.63
CA ALA A 18 11.75 -0.23 2.38
C ALA A 18 13.24 -0.44 2.14
N ASP A 19 13.90 -1.02 3.13
CA ASP A 19 15.26 -1.58 3.06
C ASP A 19 15.32 -2.88 3.87
N GLU A 20 16.51 -3.43 4.09
CA GLU A 20 16.70 -4.66 4.86
C GLU A 20 16.29 -4.56 6.34
N THR A 21 16.07 -3.36 6.86
CA THR A 21 15.70 -3.12 8.27
C THR A 21 14.20 -2.96 8.47
N GLY A 22 13.44 -2.69 7.41
CA GLY A 22 12.00 -2.52 7.48
C GLY A 22 11.47 -1.54 6.43
N ALA A 23 10.26 -1.03 6.67
CA ALA A 23 9.60 -0.11 5.75
C ALA A 23 8.89 1.04 6.49
N ILE A 24 8.68 2.17 5.79
CA ILE A 24 8.00 3.33 6.35
C ILE A 24 7.25 4.11 5.26
N VAL A 25 6.16 4.77 5.66
CA VAL A 25 5.43 5.69 4.79
C VAL A 25 6.14 7.05 4.74
N ILE A 26 6.26 7.61 3.56
CA ILE A 26 6.65 9.00 3.33
C ILE A 26 5.40 9.81 3.00
N GLY A 27 5.06 10.78 3.85
CA GLY A 27 3.93 11.68 3.61
C GLY A 27 4.38 12.94 2.86
N VAL A 28 3.91 13.14 1.63
CA VAL A 28 4.23 14.32 0.80
C VAL A 28 2.94 15.00 0.36
N ASN A 29 2.85 16.32 0.53
CA ASN A 29 1.66 17.09 0.12
C ASN A 29 1.70 17.44 -1.38
N ALA A 30 1.82 16.42 -2.23
CA ALA A 30 1.78 16.50 -3.67
C ALA A 30 1.17 15.22 -4.23
N THR A 31 0.78 15.24 -5.49
CA THR A 31 0.37 14.08 -6.30
C THR A 31 1.31 13.93 -7.49
N GLY A 32 1.31 12.75 -8.14
CA GLY A 32 2.24 12.47 -9.23
C GLY A 32 3.66 12.23 -8.74
N LEU A 33 3.81 11.79 -7.50
CA LEU A 33 5.12 11.48 -6.90
C LEU A 33 5.85 10.36 -7.68
N TYR A 34 5.10 9.45 -8.29
CA TYR A 34 5.61 8.36 -9.12
C TYR A 34 6.49 8.85 -10.29
N ALA A 35 6.19 10.03 -10.85
CA ALA A 35 6.99 10.59 -11.95
C ALA A 35 8.43 10.92 -11.55
N PHE A 36 8.67 11.15 -10.27
CA PHE A 36 9.99 11.41 -9.69
C PHE A 36 10.55 10.21 -8.93
N CYS A 37 9.69 9.47 -8.23
CA CYS A 37 10.07 8.32 -7.39
C CYS A 37 9.16 7.11 -7.68
N PRO A 38 9.28 6.46 -8.86
CA PRO A 38 8.48 5.29 -9.19
C PRO A 38 8.87 4.07 -8.34
N VAL A 39 7.98 3.08 -8.29
CA VAL A 39 8.31 1.76 -7.71
C VAL A 39 9.61 1.23 -8.33
N GLY A 40 10.49 0.72 -7.48
CA GLY A 40 11.81 0.22 -7.87
C GLY A 40 12.92 1.28 -7.92
N GLN A 41 12.61 2.54 -7.64
CA GLN A 41 13.62 3.58 -7.49
C GLN A 41 14.33 3.45 -6.14
N LYS A 42 15.65 3.28 -6.15
CA LYS A 42 16.46 3.44 -4.93
C LYS A 42 16.62 4.91 -4.58
N VAL A 43 16.48 5.20 -3.29
CA VAL A 43 16.60 6.55 -2.76
C VAL A 43 17.48 6.58 -1.50
N VAL A 44 18.15 7.69 -1.28
CA VAL A 44 18.72 8.07 0.02
C VAL A 44 17.90 9.23 0.55
N ILE A 45 17.44 9.12 1.78
CA ILE A 45 16.63 10.15 2.44
C ILE A 45 17.43 10.73 3.59
N ASP A 46 17.75 12.03 3.52
CA ASP A 46 18.31 12.77 4.64
C ASP A 46 17.19 13.12 5.61
N CYS A 47 17.14 12.45 6.75
CA CYS A 47 16.11 12.67 7.75
C CYS A 47 16.37 13.86 8.69
N LYS A 48 17.50 14.57 8.53
CA LYS A 48 17.82 15.72 9.40
C LYS A 48 16.79 16.84 9.23
N GLY A 49 16.07 17.16 10.31
CA GLY A 49 15.02 18.20 10.30
C GLY A 49 13.65 17.71 9.86
N LEU A 50 13.52 16.44 9.43
CA LEU A 50 12.24 15.81 9.20
C LEU A 50 11.66 15.25 10.53
N GLN A 51 10.35 15.07 10.54
CA GLN A 51 9.63 14.45 11.66
C GLN A 51 9.38 12.97 11.34
N ILE A 52 9.83 12.09 12.24
CA ILE A 52 9.41 10.69 12.25
C ILE A 52 8.35 10.55 13.34
N GLY A 53 7.23 9.98 13.00
CA GLY A 53 6.11 9.84 13.92
C GLY A 53 5.07 8.83 13.41
N SER A 54 3.84 8.97 13.90
CA SER A 54 2.76 8.04 13.56
C SER A 54 1.50 8.81 13.19
N TYR A 55 0.92 8.46 12.04
CA TYR A 55 -0.42 8.90 11.67
C TYR A 55 -1.37 7.71 11.70
N ARG A 56 -2.39 7.77 12.57
CA ARG A 56 -3.35 6.67 12.75
C ARG A 56 -2.67 5.33 13.05
N LYS A 57 -1.64 5.37 13.86
CA LYS A 57 -0.76 4.23 14.23
C LYS A 57 0.14 3.70 13.10
N GLN A 58 0.11 4.28 11.91
CA GLN A 58 1.05 3.99 10.84
C GLN A 58 2.29 4.86 10.97
N ALA A 59 3.48 4.25 11.05
CA ALA A 59 4.75 4.98 11.05
C ALA A 59 4.92 5.79 9.76
N GLN A 60 5.33 7.04 9.89
CA GLN A 60 5.46 7.97 8.78
C GLN A 60 6.62 8.94 8.99
N ILE A 61 7.31 9.26 7.90
CA ILE A 61 8.21 10.42 7.79
C ILE A 61 7.45 11.56 7.11
N GLY A 62 7.63 12.78 7.64
CA GLY A 62 7.04 13.99 7.10
C GLY A 62 7.61 15.23 7.74
N THR A 63 6.81 16.26 7.91
CA THR A 63 7.15 17.47 8.68
C THR A 63 6.22 17.64 9.86
N VAL A 64 6.59 18.48 10.82
CA VAL A 64 5.73 18.77 11.97
C VAL A 64 4.44 19.43 11.53
N TYR A 65 3.32 18.89 12.00
CA TYR A 65 1.98 19.46 11.83
C TYR A 65 1.16 19.23 13.10
N ASN A 66 0.70 20.32 13.72
CA ASN A 66 -0.10 20.28 14.97
C ASN A 66 0.49 19.34 16.06
N ASN A 67 1.78 19.50 16.35
CA ASN A 67 2.56 18.70 17.31
C ASN A 67 2.61 17.18 16.96
N SER A 68 2.36 16.83 15.71
CA SER A 68 2.43 15.46 15.20
C SER A 68 3.16 15.43 13.86
N VAL A 69 3.27 14.23 13.26
CA VAL A 69 3.79 14.10 11.90
C VAL A 69 2.68 14.44 10.90
N GLY A 70 2.98 15.34 9.97
CA GLY A 70 2.14 15.67 8.81
C GLY A 70 2.81 15.31 7.50
N ARG A 71 2.19 15.70 6.39
CA ARG A 71 2.79 15.60 5.06
C ARG A 71 3.79 16.73 4.87
N MET A 72 4.96 16.43 4.34
CA MET A 72 5.93 17.45 3.98
C MET A 72 5.53 18.16 2.67
N PRO A 73 5.82 19.44 2.51
CA PRO A 73 5.72 20.09 1.20
C PRO A 73 6.59 19.38 0.15
N GLU A 74 6.19 19.41 -1.11
CA GLU A 74 6.91 18.75 -2.21
C GLU A 74 8.37 19.22 -2.33
N TYR A 75 8.61 20.53 -2.17
CA TYR A 75 9.97 21.07 -2.26
C TYR A 75 10.87 20.54 -1.13
N VAL A 76 10.31 20.32 0.08
CA VAL A 76 11.05 19.70 1.20
C VAL A 76 11.42 18.26 0.83
N TRP A 77 10.48 17.48 0.30
CA TRP A 77 10.78 16.13 -0.18
C TRP A 77 11.94 16.12 -1.16
N LYS A 78 11.90 16.98 -2.19
CA LYS A 78 12.95 17.09 -3.21
C LYS A 78 14.31 17.54 -2.65
N GLN A 79 14.35 18.28 -1.56
CA GLN A 79 15.59 18.68 -0.87
C GLN A 79 16.20 17.55 -0.04
N HIS A 80 15.37 16.64 0.48
CA HIS A 80 15.77 15.56 1.39
C HIS A 80 16.01 14.22 0.70
N VAL A 81 15.57 14.05 -0.55
CA VAL A 81 15.71 12.80 -1.30
C VAL A 81 16.74 12.91 -2.39
N ARG A 82 17.55 11.86 -2.55
CA ARG A 82 18.45 11.68 -3.70
C ARG A 82 18.15 10.35 -4.37
N LEU A 83 17.95 10.37 -5.68
CA LEU A 83 17.76 9.17 -6.48
C LEU A 83 19.10 8.46 -6.71
N ILE A 84 19.10 7.14 -6.62
CA ILE A 84 20.26 6.30 -6.82
C ILE A 84 19.98 5.35 -7.99
N ASN A 85 20.72 5.51 -9.08
CA ASN A 85 20.58 4.74 -10.32
C ASN A 85 19.17 4.81 -10.94
N GLU A 86 18.96 4.07 -12.01
CA GLU A 86 17.65 3.90 -12.63
C GLU A 86 16.76 2.93 -11.84
N PRO A 87 15.43 3.11 -11.86
CA PRO A 87 14.50 2.21 -11.18
C PRO A 87 14.56 0.81 -11.79
N LYS A 88 14.42 -0.22 -10.94
CA LYS A 88 14.43 -1.63 -11.34
C LYS A 88 13.40 -2.42 -10.52
N LEU A 89 12.74 -3.41 -11.14
CA LEU A 89 11.67 -4.18 -10.51
C LEU A 89 12.11 -5.54 -9.93
N TYR A 90 13.41 -5.83 -9.85
CA TYR A 90 13.95 -7.11 -9.37
C TYR A 90 14.75 -7.01 -8.06
N TYR A 91 14.52 -6.00 -7.27
CA TYR A 91 15.11 -5.90 -5.94
C TYR A 91 14.40 -6.83 -4.93
N PRO A 92 15.14 -7.42 -3.98
CA PRO A 92 14.55 -8.29 -2.95
C PRO A 92 13.40 -7.63 -2.18
N GLU A 93 13.49 -6.33 -1.91
CA GLU A 93 12.49 -5.55 -1.19
C GLU A 93 11.15 -5.42 -1.95
N LEU A 94 11.13 -5.78 -3.24
CA LEU A 94 9.92 -5.88 -4.06
C LEU A 94 9.34 -7.31 -4.10
N THR A 95 9.96 -8.26 -3.39
CA THR A 95 9.41 -9.61 -3.23
C THR A 95 8.37 -9.57 -2.09
N PRO A 96 7.09 -9.79 -2.39
CA PRO A 96 6.06 -9.74 -1.35
C PRO A 96 6.14 -10.96 -0.44
N ILE A 97 5.79 -10.78 0.83
CA ILE A 97 5.55 -11.88 1.75
C ILE A 97 4.24 -12.56 1.34
N GLU A 98 4.27 -13.86 1.10
CA GLU A 98 3.08 -14.63 0.74
C GLU A 98 2.25 -14.98 1.97
N ILE A 99 0.94 -14.76 1.88
CA ILE A 99 -0.06 -15.02 2.92
C ILE A 99 -1.14 -15.91 2.32
N THR A 100 -1.24 -17.13 2.81
CA THR A 100 -2.23 -18.13 2.37
C THR A 100 -3.33 -18.32 3.42
N THR A 101 -2.96 -18.15 4.69
CA THR A 101 -3.84 -18.37 5.84
C THR A 101 -3.76 -17.20 6.84
N PRO A 102 -4.72 -17.05 7.75
CA PRO A 102 -4.61 -16.09 8.86
C PRO A 102 -3.37 -16.31 9.75
N ALA A 103 -2.86 -17.54 9.84
CA ALA A 103 -1.66 -17.86 10.62
C ALA A 103 -0.41 -17.23 9.98
N ASP A 104 -0.31 -17.21 8.65
CA ASP A 104 0.81 -16.58 7.95
C ASP A 104 0.83 -15.07 8.24
N LEU A 105 -0.34 -14.42 8.23
CA LEU A 105 -0.46 -13.01 8.59
C LEU A 105 -0.07 -12.75 10.04
N ALA A 106 -0.48 -13.63 10.95
CA ALA A 106 -0.16 -13.52 12.38
C ALA A 106 1.34 -13.72 12.67
N ALA A 107 2.07 -14.38 11.78
CA ALA A 107 3.51 -14.58 11.88
C ALA A 107 4.32 -13.33 11.49
N ILE A 108 3.72 -12.37 10.80
CA ILE A 108 4.36 -11.09 10.43
C ILE A 108 4.34 -10.16 11.64
N ASP A 109 5.47 -9.53 11.97
CA ASP A 109 5.46 -8.43 12.93
C ASP A 109 4.81 -7.19 12.31
N LEU A 110 3.51 -7.06 12.53
CA LEU A 110 2.73 -5.95 11.97
C LEU A 110 3.09 -4.57 12.57
N LYS A 111 4.00 -4.50 13.56
CA LYS A 111 4.57 -3.22 14.00
C LYS A 111 5.49 -2.62 12.93
N GLU A 112 6.02 -3.45 12.05
CA GLU A 112 6.91 -3.07 10.95
C GLU A 112 6.14 -2.62 9.71
N ALA A 113 4.80 -2.61 9.72
CA ALA A 113 4.03 -2.06 8.60
C ALA A 113 4.48 -0.62 8.27
N PRO A 114 4.54 -0.25 6.97
CA PRO A 114 3.90 -0.92 5.82
C PRO A 114 4.68 -2.13 5.31
N VAL A 115 3.98 -3.21 4.93
CA VAL A 115 4.58 -4.45 4.43
C VAL A 115 4.03 -4.77 3.04
N LEU A 116 4.91 -5.12 2.09
CA LEU A 116 4.50 -5.63 0.79
C LEU A 116 4.13 -7.11 0.93
N VAL A 117 2.88 -7.43 0.62
CA VAL A 117 2.32 -8.79 0.79
C VAL A 117 1.61 -9.27 -0.47
N THR A 118 1.48 -10.58 -0.62
CA THR A 118 0.57 -11.21 -1.58
C THR A 118 -0.36 -12.16 -0.83
N PHE A 119 -1.64 -11.85 -0.79
CA PHE A 119 -2.66 -12.79 -0.36
C PHE A 119 -2.92 -13.78 -1.49
N LYS A 120 -2.71 -15.07 -1.21
CA LYS A 120 -2.80 -16.16 -2.18
C LYS A 120 -4.15 -16.85 -2.13
N ASP A 121 -4.67 -17.17 -3.29
CA ASP A 121 -5.88 -18.00 -3.45
C ASP A 121 -7.12 -17.49 -2.70
N ILE A 122 -7.22 -16.18 -2.51
CA ILE A 122 -8.37 -15.57 -1.84
C ILE A 122 -9.54 -15.36 -2.79
N LYS A 123 -10.74 -15.21 -2.25
CA LYS A 123 -11.96 -14.84 -2.98
C LYS A 123 -12.52 -13.55 -2.42
N LEU A 124 -12.78 -12.57 -3.28
CA LEU A 124 -13.44 -11.33 -2.89
C LEU A 124 -14.92 -11.61 -2.58
N SER A 125 -15.38 -11.23 -1.38
CA SER A 125 -16.69 -11.63 -0.88
C SER A 125 -17.85 -11.04 -1.70
N GLU A 126 -17.66 -9.79 -2.20
CA GLU A 126 -18.67 -9.05 -2.95
C GLU A 126 -18.55 -9.21 -4.48
N ALA A 127 -17.65 -10.07 -4.97
CA ALA A 127 -17.42 -10.27 -6.42
C ALA A 127 -18.55 -11.10 -7.04
N ASP A 128 -19.62 -10.44 -7.47
CA ASP A 128 -20.83 -11.01 -8.06
C ASP A 128 -20.85 -10.98 -9.60
N GLY A 129 -19.81 -10.45 -10.23
CA GLY A 129 -19.69 -10.24 -11.67
C GLY A 129 -20.10 -8.83 -12.13
N THR A 130 -20.59 -7.98 -11.23
CA THR A 130 -20.97 -6.58 -11.50
C THR A 130 -20.30 -5.59 -10.55
N ALA A 131 -20.02 -6.00 -9.31
CA ALA A 131 -19.43 -5.16 -8.29
C ALA A 131 -18.02 -4.72 -8.67
N THR A 132 -17.75 -3.42 -8.57
CA THR A 132 -16.45 -2.80 -8.85
C THR A 132 -15.61 -2.67 -7.59
N TYR A 133 -14.31 -2.37 -7.76
CA TYR A 133 -13.43 -2.15 -6.60
C TYR A 133 -13.88 -0.97 -5.74
N ALA A 134 -14.21 0.17 -6.36
CA ALA A 134 -14.77 1.32 -5.67
C ALA A 134 -15.63 2.16 -6.64
N PRO A 135 -16.96 2.18 -6.51
CA PRO A 135 -17.81 3.10 -7.26
C PRO A 135 -17.44 4.55 -7.00
N GLY A 136 -17.46 5.38 -8.06
CA GLY A 136 -16.93 6.75 -8.04
C GLY A 136 -17.62 7.72 -7.07
N ASP A 137 -18.80 7.41 -6.60
CA ASP A 137 -19.61 8.20 -5.67
C ASP A 137 -19.40 7.84 -4.19
N GLU A 138 -18.70 6.74 -3.89
CA GLU A 138 -18.50 6.26 -2.52
C GLU A 138 -17.19 6.74 -1.86
N GLY A 139 -16.35 7.51 -2.56
CA GLY A 139 -15.08 8.05 -2.06
C GLY A 139 -13.99 6.99 -1.90
N SER A 140 -14.17 6.01 -1.04
CA SER A 140 -13.29 4.84 -0.89
C SER A 140 -14.05 3.68 -0.30
N VAL A 141 -13.72 2.46 -0.75
CA VAL A 141 -14.47 1.24 -0.43
C VAL A 141 -13.57 0.20 0.21
N LYS A 142 -14.15 -0.53 1.16
CA LYS A 142 -13.58 -1.71 1.80
C LYS A 142 -14.17 -2.95 1.14
N ARG A 143 -13.32 -3.85 0.63
CA ARG A 143 -13.72 -5.14 0.09
C ARG A 143 -13.16 -6.25 0.95
N TYR A 144 -14.02 -7.10 1.44
CA TYR A 144 -13.63 -8.23 2.27
C TYR A 144 -13.32 -9.45 1.41
N PHE A 145 -12.63 -10.42 1.99
CA PHE A 145 -12.25 -11.62 1.27
C PHE A 145 -12.26 -12.84 2.18
N THR A 146 -12.26 -14.00 1.55
CA THR A 146 -12.17 -15.29 2.19
C THR A 146 -10.84 -15.93 1.77
N TYR A 147 -10.07 -16.42 2.73
CA TYR A 147 -8.86 -17.18 2.48
C TYR A 147 -9.15 -18.53 1.80
N ALA A 148 -8.11 -19.18 1.28
CA ALA A 148 -8.24 -20.47 0.60
C ALA A 148 -8.85 -21.57 1.50
N ASP A 149 -8.62 -21.51 2.81
CA ASP A 149 -9.17 -22.43 3.81
C ASP A 149 -10.63 -22.15 4.19
N GLY A 150 -11.25 -21.13 3.60
CA GLY A 150 -12.62 -20.70 3.89
C GLY A 150 -12.76 -19.71 5.05
N THR A 151 -11.68 -19.35 5.72
CA THR A 151 -11.70 -18.34 6.78
C THR A 151 -11.91 -16.95 6.19
N GLN A 152 -12.81 -16.15 6.78
CA GLN A 152 -13.03 -14.77 6.36
C GLN A 152 -11.93 -13.83 6.89
N SER A 153 -11.62 -12.77 6.15
CA SER A 153 -10.63 -11.75 6.56
C SER A 153 -11.01 -11.01 7.85
N GLY A 154 -12.31 -11.05 8.22
CA GLY A 154 -12.85 -10.31 9.37
C GLY A 154 -12.99 -8.81 9.10
N SER A 155 -13.54 -8.09 10.07
CA SER A 155 -13.88 -6.66 9.93
C SER A 155 -12.66 -5.71 9.98
N ASN A 156 -11.52 -6.20 10.42
CA ASN A 156 -10.33 -5.40 10.64
C ASN A 156 -9.25 -5.59 9.57
N LEU A 157 -9.49 -6.44 8.57
CA LEU A 157 -8.59 -6.66 7.43
C LEU A 157 -9.42 -6.66 6.15
N PHE A 158 -9.07 -5.80 5.20
CA PHE A 158 -9.82 -5.64 3.95
C PHE A 158 -8.94 -5.06 2.85
N LEU A 159 -9.33 -5.28 1.62
CA LEU A 159 -8.84 -4.54 0.47
C LEU A 159 -9.42 -3.12 0.53
N TYR A 160 -8.56 -2.12 0.53
CA TYR A 160 -8.95 -0.71 0.50
C TYR A 160 -8.72 -0.15 -0.90
N THR A 161 -9.76 0.39 -1.50
CA THR A 161 -9.67 1.02 -2.82
C THR A 161 -10.27 2.42 -2.77
N SER A 162 -9.49 3.39 -3.19
CA SER A 162 -9.95 4.78 -3.40
C SER A 162 -10.77 4.88 -4.69
N ALA A 163 -11.84 5.65 -4.70
CA ALA A 163 -12.59 5.98 -5.93
C ALA A 163 -11.73 6.75 -6.95
N TYR A 164 -10.61 7.32 -6.52
CA TYR A 164 -9.64 7.99 -7.41
C TYR A 164 -8.62 7.02 -8.04
N ALA A 165 -8.63 5.75 -7.66
CA ALA A 165 -7.77 4.77 -8.31
C ALA A 165 -8.20 4.58 -9.77
N ASN A 166 -7.24 4.53 -10.68
CA ASN A 166 -7.51 4.38 -12.12
C ASN A 166 -8.21 3.06 -12.49
N PHE A 167 -8.25 2.10 -11.55
CA PHE A 167 -8.96 0.83 -11.66
C PHE A 167 -10.21 0.74 -10.76
N SER A 168 -10.63 1.82 -10.13
CA SER A 168 -11.74 1.82 -9.15
C SER A 168 -13.04 1.25 -9.72
N MET A 169 -13.33 1.57 -10.99
CA MET A 169 -14.54 1.15 -11.70
C MET A 169 -14.41 -0.22 -12.41
N GLU A 170 -13.23 -0.86 -12.33
CA GLU A 170 -13.07 -2.21 -12.86
C GLU A 170 -13.88 -3.21 -12.04
N VAL A 171 -14.50 -4.17 -12.73
CA VAL A 171 -15.31 -5.23 -12.09
C VAL A 171 -14.38 -6.21 -11.39
N MET A 172 -14.68 -6.49 -10.13
CA MET A 172 -13.90 -7.45 -9.35
C MET A 172 -13.97 -8.86 -9.94
N PRO A 173 -12.83 -9.58 -10.01
CA PRO A 173 -12.81 -10.94 -10.52
C PRO A 173 -13.56 -11.90 -9.60
N GLN A 174 -14.43 -12.71 -10.16
CA GLN A 174 -15.01 -13.86 -9.47
C GLN A 174 -13.99 -15.00 -9.40
N GLY A 175 -14.14 -15.87 -8.38
CA GLY A 175 -13.26 -17.01 -8.17
C GLY A 175 -12.02 -16.67 -7.38
N SER A 176 -11.01 -17.55 -7.47
CA SER A 176 -9.76 -17.41 -6.72
C SER A 176 -8.80 -16.43 -7.40
N VAL A 177 -8.18 -15.56 -6.59
CA VAL A 177 -7.20 -14.58 -7.04
C VAL A 177 -6.02 -14.49 -6.09
N ASN A 178 -4.87 -14.08 -6.63
CA ASN A 178 -3.74 -13.62 -5.84
C ASN A 178 -3.73 -12.09 -5.89
N ILE A 179 -3.68 -11.44 -4.71
CA ILE A 179 -3.68 -9.98 -4.61
C ILE A 179 -2.40 -9.52 -3.93
N THR A 180 -1.57 -8.78 -4.66
CA THR A 180 -0.40 -8.10 -4.12
C THR A 180 -0.74 -6.67 -3.73
N GLY A 181 -0.25 -6.21 -2.60
CA GLY A 181 -0.47 -4.85 -2.14
C GLY A 181 0.37 -4.50 -0.92
N ILE A 182 0.30 -3.24 -0.53
CA ILE A 182 0.91 -2.80 0.73
C ILE A 182 -0.11 -2.97 1.85
N LEU A 183 0.28 -3.70 2.88
CA LEU A 183 -0.47 -3.80 4.12
C LEU A 183 -0.16 -2.57 4.98
N LEU A 184 -1.10 -1.65 5.05
CA LEU A 184 -1.02 -0.43 5.84
C LEU A 184 -1.85 -0.55 7.11
N ARG A 185 -1.45 0.19 8.14
CA ARG A 185 -2.21 0.30 9.37
C ARG A 185 -3.04 1.58 9.39
N TYR A 186 -4.31 1.46 9.77
CA TYR A 186 -5.18 2.59 10.07
C TYR A 186 -5.89 2.34 11.40
N ASN A 187 -5.37 2.92 12.49
CA ASN A 187 -5.79 2.63 13.87
C ASN A 187 -5.67 1.13 14.21
N ASN A 188 -6.81 0.45 14.37
CA ASN A 188 -6.87 -0.98 14.66
C ASN A 188 -7.25 -1.82 13.44
N GLN A 189 -7.25 -1.21 12.24
CA GLN A 189 -7.57 -1.86 10.96
C GLN A 189 -6.33 -2.01 10.10
N TRP A 190 -6.35 -2.99 9.22
CA TRP A 190 -5.33 -3.31 8.25
C TRP A 190 -5.89 -3.16 6.85
N GLU A 191 -5.29 -2.30 6.08
CA GLU A 191 -5.71 -1.94 4.73
C GLU A 191 -4.72 -2.56 3.74
N VAL A 192 -5.19 -3.47 2.90
CA VAL A 192 -4.42 -3.95 1.75
C VAL A 192 -4.64 -2.97 0.61
N VAL A 193 -3.64 -2.15 0.33
CA VAL A 193 -3.67 -1.15 -0.75
C VAL A 193 -2.98 -1.71 -1.98
N VAL A 194 -3.75 -2.04 -3.01
CA VAL A 194 -3.24 -2.52 -4.30
C VAL A 194 -2.56 -1.38 -5.02
N ARG A 195 -1.37 -1.63 -5.57
CA ARG A 195 -0.57 -0.61 -6.26
C ARG A 195 -1.08 -0.36 -7.68
N THR A 196 -1.39 -1.45 -8.40
CA THR A 196 -1.92 -1.41 -9.77
C THR A 196 -2.88 -2.57 -10.00
N LEU A 197 -3.71 -2.51 -11.02
CA LEU A 197 -4.60 -3.63 -11.37
C LEU A 197 -3.82 -4.91 -11.72
N SER A 198 -2.60 -4.79 -12.23
CA SER A 198 -1.74 -5.95 -12.56
C SER A 198 -1.25 -6.72 -11.33
N ASP A 199 -1.37 -6.15 -10.13
CA ASP A 199 -1.11 -6.82 -8.85
C ASP A 199 -2.23 -7.80 -8.46
N ILE A 200 -3.34 -7.84 -9.22
CA ILE A 200 -4.46 -8.76 -9.03
C ILE A 200 -4.41 -9.81 -10.14
N LYS A 201 -4.09 -11.05 -9.78
CA LYS A 201 -3.94 -12.16 -10.72
C LYS A 201 -5.00 -13.22 -10.48
N ARG A 202 -5.79 -13.54 -11.51
CA ARG A 202 -6.73 -14.67 -11.46
C ARG A 202 -5.93 -15.97 -11.42
N ASN A 203 -6.38 -16.91 -10.60
CA ASN A 203 -5.90 -18.28 -10.65
C ASN A 203 -6.77 -19.05 -11.65
N ASN A 204 -6.12 -19.72 -12.59
CA ASN A 204 -6.79 -20.55 -13.60
C ASN A 204 -7.25 -21.89 -13.00
#